data_ce1ce16f74962b29462d27312312ed4b
#
_entry.id   ce1ce16f74962b29462d27312312ed4b
#
_cell.length_a   1.000
_cell.length_b   1.000
_cell.length_c   1.000
_cell.angle_alpha   90.00
_cell.angle_beta   90.00
_cell.angle_gamma   90.00
#
_symmetry.space_group_name_H-M   'P 1'
#
loop_
_entity.id
_entity.type
_entity.pdbx_description
1 polymer ?
#
loop_
_entity_poly.entity_id
_entity_poly.type
_entity_poly.pdbx_seq_one_letter_code
_entity_poly.pdbx_strand_id
1 'polypeptide(L)'
;MDVCVRVTAEAWVDAARALRDRCAMSYFNFLSAIDWMPSPYGRDMDAQVDLEPAVDAAPAEMGWGLTGGETRFQLLARVHDPVGHLGVTVKADLVGDRPEADSWIPVYPGANWHEREAWEMFGISFRGHPNQVHIYLPSHFEGNPLRKDYPLLARRVKPWPGIVDVELMPGGDDGDADDEAAGS
;
A
#
# COMPACT_ATOMS: atom_id res chain seq x y z
N MET A 1 16.69 16.68 15.95
CA MET A 1 16.90 17.19 14.58
C MET A 1 16.64 16.05 13.61
N ASP A 2 15.96 16.30 12.48
CA ASP A 2 15.66 15.29 11.50
C ASP A 2 16.32 15.65 10.16
N VAL A 3 16.99 14.67 9.56
CA VAL A 3 17.64 14.80 8.26
C VAL A 3 16.99 13.83 7.28
N CYS A 4 16.75 14.27 6.06
CA CYS A 4 16.27 13.42 4.99
C CYS A 4 17.34 13.37 3.89
N VAL A 5 17.77 12.17 3.53
CA VAL A 5 18.75 11.93 2.47
C VAL A 5 18.17 11.02 1.40
N ARG A 6 18.50 11.28 0.15
CA ARG A 6 18.14 10.45 -0.99
C ARG A 6 19.40 9.79 -1.53
N VAL A 7 19.35 8.50 -1.72
CA VAL A 7 20.45 7.68 -2.23
C VAL A 7 20.00 6.90 -3.45
N THR A 8 20.95 6.41 -4.24
CA THR A 8 20.63 5.45 -5.32
C THR A 8 20.28 4.09 -4.74
N ALA A 9 19.57 3.26 -5.49
CA ALA A 9 19.20 1.92 -5.05
C ALA A 9 20.43 1.04 -4.75
N GLU A 10 21.53 1.24 -5.49
CA GLU A 10 22.79 0.53 -5.27
C GLU A 10 23.48 0.93 -3.97
N ALA A 11 23.33 2.19 -3.55
CA ALA A 11 23.92 2.71 -2.31
C ALA A 11 23.03 2.44 -1.07
N TRP A 12 21.87 1.81 -1.24
CA TRP A 12 20.86 1.62 -0.21
C TRP A 12 21.40 0.93 1.06
N VAL A 13 22.08 -0.20 0.91
CA VAL A 13 22.65 -0.95 2.04
C VAL A 13 23.90 -0.30 2.60
N ASP A 14 24.74 0.30 1.75
CA ASP A 14 25.94 0.99 2.18
C ASP A 14 25.61 2.24 3.00
N ALA A 15 24.51 2.93 2.66
CA ALA A 15 23.98 4.01 3.47
C ALA A 15 23.56 3.51 4.86
N ALA A 16 22.86 2.37 4.95
CA ALA A 16 22.49 1.77 6.23
C ALA A 16 23.72 1.45 7.09
N ARG A 17 24.74 0.82 6.50
CA ARG A 17 26.01 0.50 7.20
C ARG A 17 26.70 1.77 7.68
N ALA A 18 26.80 2.78 6.83
CA ALA A 18 27.43 4.05 7.21
C ALA A 18 26.69 4.74 8.36
N LEU A 19 25.38 4.75 8.34
CA LEU A 19 24.55 5.33 9.40
C LEU A 19 24.72 4.59 10.72
N ARG A 20 24.74 3.26 10.71
CA ARG A 20 24.94 2.45 11.90
C ARG A 20 26.34 2.55 12.46
N ASP A 21 27.36 2.37 11.60
CA ASP A 21 28.74 2.17 12.03
C ASP A 21 29.49 3.48 12.25
N ARG A 22 29.12 4.57 11.55
CA ARG A 22 29.82 5.86 11.61
C ARG A 22 29.01 6.96 12.27
N CYS A 23 27.68 6.89 12.24
CA CYS A 23 26.79 7.95 12.71
C CYS A 23 26.01 7.55 13.97
N ALA A 24 26.34 6.43 14.61
CA ALA A 24 25.69 5.94 15.83
C ALA A 24 24.16 5.75 15.73
N MET A 25 23.61 5.63 14.52
CA MET A 25 22.19 5.41 14.30
C MET A 25 21.81 3.98 14.68
N SER A 26 21.77 3.69 15.97
CA SER A 26 21.58 2.34 16.49
C SER A 26 20.15 1.87 16.50
N TYR A 27 19.18 2.77 16.48
CA TYR A 27 17.76 2.43 16.56
C TYR A 27 17.11 2.49 15.18
N PHE A 28 16.55 1.36 14.79
CA PHE A 28 15.74 1.23 13.57
C PHE A 28 14.28 1.55 13.90
N ASN A 29 13.70 2.53 13.22
CA ASN A 29 12.31 2.93 13.43
C ASN A 29 11.35 2.18 12.50
N PHE A 30 11.56 2.33 11.19
CA PHE A 30 10.71 1.69 10.19
C PHE A 30 11.40 1.64 8.81
N LEU A 31 10.87 0.78 7.97
CA LEU A 31 11.07 0.78 6.54
C LEU A 31 9.68 0.64 5.89
N SER A 32 9.42 1.42 4.86
CA SER A 32 8.16 1.38 4.09
C SER A 32 8.40 1.89 2.67
N ALA A 33 7.34 2.00 1.90
CA ALA A 33 7.41 2.50 0.53
C ALA A 33 6.30 3.51 0.21
N ILE A 34 6.49 4.23 -0.89
CA ILE A 34 5.47 5.10 -1.48
C ILE A 34 5.28 4.68 -2.93
N ASP A 35 4.04 4.59 -3.37
CA ASP A 35 3.64 4.58 -4.76
C ASP A 35 3.26 6.01 -5.17
N TRP A 36 4.07 6.64 -6.02
CA TRP A 36 3.87 8.01 -6.51
C TRP A 36 2.93 8.10 -7.71
N MET A 37 2.31 7.00 -8.10
CA MET A 37 1.26 7.05 -9.11
C MET A 37 0.07 7.89 -8.58
N PRO A 38 -0.55 8.74 -9.40
CA PRO A 38 -1.80 9.39 -9.01
C PRO A 38 -2.87 8.34 -8.73
N SER A 39 -3.81 8.64 -7.84
CA SER A 39 -4.94 7.72 -7.63
C SER A 39 -5.74 7.62 -8.93
N PRO A 40 -5.80 6.44 -9.56
CA PRO A 40 -6.50 6.31 -10.84
C PRO A 40 -8.01 6.49 -10.72
N TYR A 41 -8.53 6.36 -9.49
CA TYR A 41 -9.96 6.47 -9.19
C TYR A 41 -10.35 7.85 -8.62
N GLY A 42 -9.43 8.83 -8.69
CA GLY A 42 -9.65 10.16 -8.12
C GLY A 42 -9.39 10.24 -6.62
N ARG A 43 -9.67 11.41 -6.04
CA ARG A 43 -9.50 11.68 -4.61
C ARG A 43 -10.69 11.28 -3.76
N ASP A 44 -11.77 10.91 -4.39
CA ASP A 44 -13.04 10.72 -3.72
C ASP A 44 -13.04 9.38 -2.98
N MET A 45 -12.63 9.47 -1.73
CA MET A 45 -12.77 8.42 -0.72
C MET A 45 -13.90 8.73 0.25
N ASP A 46 -14.56 9.87 0.06
CA ASP A 46 -15.74 10.19 0.84
C ASP A 46 -16.87 9.22 0.49
N ALA A 47 -17.51 8.74 1.52
CA ALA A 47 -18.54 7.75 1.44
C ALA A 47 -19.53 8.09 0.32
N GLN A 48 -19.58 7.27 -0.69
CA GLN A 48 -20.53 7.40 -1.83
C GLN A 48 -22.00 7.30 -1.39
N VAL A 49 -22.26 7.37 -0.10
CA VAL A 49 -23.60 7.27 0.49
C VAL A 49 -24.46 8.50 0.15
N ASP A 50 -23.82 9.66 -0.13
CA ASP A 50 -24.54 10.91 -0.36
C ASP A 50 -24.45 11.43 -1.81
N LEU A 51 -23.80 10.69 -2.70
CA LEU A 51 -23.77 11.05 -4.11
C LEU A 51 -24.88 10.31 -4.86
N GLU A 52 -25.92 11.04 -5.23
CA GLU A 52 -26.87 10.53 -6.23
C GLU A 52 -26.06 10.03 -7.44
N PRO A 53 -26.32 8.80 -7.91
CA PRO A 53 -25.58 8.29 -9.07
C PRO A 53 -25.83 9.24 -10.23
N ALA A 54 -24.78 9.95 -10.65
CA ALA A 54 -24.82 10.70 -11.88
C ALA A 54 -25.03 9.69 -13.02
N VAL A 55 -26.24 9.60 -13.49
CA VAL A 55 -26.75 8.60 -14.45
C VAL A 55 -25.96 8.64 -15.78
N ASP A 56 -25.18 9.70 -16.01
CA ASP A 56 -24.44 9.94 -17.24
C ASP A 56 -22.95 10.30 -17.05
N ALA A 57 -22.35 9.98 -15.88
CA ALA A 57 -20.93 10.18 -15.72
C ALA A 57 -20.14 9.18 -16.57
N ALA A 58 -19.48 9.68 -17.62
CA ALA A 58 -18.50 8.87 -18.35
C ALA A 58 -17.48 8.26 -17.35
N PRO A 59 -17.06 6.99 -17.56
CA PRO A 59 -16.05 6.39 -16.72
C PRO A 59 -14.83 7.32 -16.62
N ALA A 60 -14.44 7.70 -15.41
CA ALA A 60 -13.27 8.53 -15.21
C ALA A 60 -12.06 7.84 -15.83
N GLU A 61 -11.37 8.53 -16.73
CA GLU A 61 -10.12 8.01 -17.27
C GLU A 61 -9.11 7.84 -16.15
N MET A 62 -8.46 6.68 -16.13
CA MET A 62 -7.45 6.35 -15.14
C MET A 62 -6.26 7.27 -15.28
N GLY A 63 -5.92 8.03 -14.25
CA GLY A 63 -4.76 8.92 -14.25
C GLY A 63 -3.45 8.12 -14.19
N TRP A 64 -2.56 8.39 -15.15
CA TRP A 64 -1.22 7.81 -15.19
C TRP A 64 -0.17 8.88 -14.92
N GLY A 65 1.02 8.49 -14.47
CA GLY A 65 2.14 9.40 -14.25
C GLY A 65 2.67 9.36 -12.82
N LEU A 66 3.33 10.45 -12.43
CA LEU A 66 3.96 10.59 -11.12
C LEU A 66 3.49 11.89 -10.47
N THR A 67 3.08 11.83 -9.20
CA THR A 67 2.53 12.98 -8.47
C THR A 67 3.55 13.72 -7.61
N GLY A 68 4.76 13.20 -7.42
CA GLY A 68 5.75 13.86 -6.57
C GLY A 68 7.10 13.15 -6.47
N GLY A 69 7.26 12.02 -7.15
CA GLY A 69 8.52 11.28 -7.28
C GLY A 69 9.12 11.40 -8.67
N GLU A 70 10.32 10.90 -8.87
CA GLU A 70 10.94 10.73 -10.20
C GLU A 70 10.69 9.32 -10.74
N THR A 71 10.41 8.37 -9.85
CA THR A 71 10.01 7.00 -10.15
C THR A 71 8.70 6.68 -9.46
N ARG A 72 8.01 5.64 -9.93
CA ARG A 72 6.75 5.21 -9.32
C ARG A 72 6.93 4.78 -7.88
N PHE A 73 7.93 3.95 -7.59
CA PHE A 73 8.15 3.43 -6.25
C PHE A 73 9.37 4.07 -5.60
N GLN A 74 9.24 4.44 -4.34
CA GLN A 74 10.31 4.96 -3.52
C GLN A 74 10.30 4.26 -2.18
N LEU A 75 11.45 3.70 -1.78
CA LEU A 75 11.67 3.18 -0.44
C LEU A 75 11.99 4.32 0.53
N LEU A 76 11.54 4.15 1.77
CA LEU A 76 11.87 4.99 2.90
C LEU A 76 12.29 4.11 4.06
N ALA A 77 13.39 4.47 4.70
CA ALA A 77 13.76 3.86 5.98
C ALA A 77 14.19 4.95 6.95
N ARG A 78 13.80 4.81 8.20
CA ARG A 78 14.16 5.75 9.26
C ARG A 78 14.94 5.05 10.34
N VAL A 79 16.04 5.70 10.71
CA VAL A 79 16.89 5.30 11.83
C VAL A 79 17.21 6.52 12.69
N HIS A 80 17.54 6.30 13.96
CA HIS A 80 17.97 7.40 14.80
C HIS A 80 19.00 7.00 15.84
N ASP A 81 19.69 8.02 16.33
CA ASP A 81 20.56 7.96 17.51
C ASP A 81 19.74 8.41 18.73
N PRO A 82 19.41 7.47 19.67
CA PRO A 82 18.63 7.80 20.86
C PRO A 82 19.35 8.73 21.84
N VAL A 83 20.70 8.76 21.79
CA VAL A 83 21.53 9.56 22.68
C VAL A 83 21.73 10.97 22.13
N GLY A 84 22.07 11.06 20.85
CA GLY A 84 22.30 12.33 20.17
C GLY A 84 21.01 13.03 19.69
N HIS A 85 19.85 12.39 19.84
CA HIS A 85 18.53 12.87 19.39
C HIS A 85 18.50 13.30 17.92
N LEU A 86 19.22 12.56 17.06
CA LEU A 86 19.29 12.79 15.63
C LEU A 86 18.58 11.66 14.89
N GLY A 87 17.62 12.02 14.04
CA GLY A 87 16.92 11.09 13.16
C GLY A 87 17.33 11.27 11.71
N VAL A 88 17.50 10.17 10.98
CA VAL A 88 17.77 10.19 9.55
C VAL A 88 16.74 9.34 8.82
N THR A 89 16.10 9.93 7.83
CA THR A 89 15.24 9.22 6.88
C THR A 89 15.99 9.08 5.57
N VAL A 90 16.21 7.84 5.16
CA VAL A 90 16.85 7.52 3.88
C VAL A 90 15.76 7.19 2.87
N LYS A 91 15.86 7.73 1.66
CA LYS A 91 14.98 7.46 0.53
C LYS A 91 15.77 6.87 -0.61
N ALA A 92 15.21 5.89 -1.29
CA ALA A 92 15.78 5.33 -2.51
C ALA A 92 14.68 5.13 -3.56
N ASP A 93 14.96 5.58 -4.77
CA ASP A 93 14.03 5.39 -5.89
C ASP A 93 14.23 4.00 -6.49
N LEU A 94 13.11 3.35 -6.78
CA LEU A 94 13.08 2.04 -7.39
C LEU A 94 12.51 2.14 -8.80
N VAL A 95 13.23 1.56 -9.76
CA VAL A 95 12.87 1.62 -11.18
C VAL A 95 12.10 0.36 -11.59
N GLY A 96 11.13 0.55 -12.48
CA GLY A 96 10.38 -0.54 -13.10
C GLY A 96 9.12 -0.98 -12.34
N ASP A 97 8.38 -1.87 -12.98
CA ASP A 97 7.10 -2.39 -12.45
C ASP A 97 7.28 -3.51 -11.41
N ARG A 98 8.47 -4.09 -11.37
CA ARG A 98 8.90 -5.08 -10.37
C ARG A 98 10.06 -4.50 -9.58
N PRO A 99 9.77 -3.60 -8.64
CA PRO A 99 10.81 -2.92 -7.90
C PRO A 99 11.56 -3.88 -6.97
N GLU A 100 12.89 -3.73 -6.92
CA GLU A 100 13.75 -4.55 -6.09
C GLU A 100 14.74 -3.68 -5.32
N ALA A 101 15.11 -4.12 -4.12
CA ALA A 101 16.16 -3.52 -3.30
C ALA A 101 16.94 -4.61 -2.55
N ASP A 102 18.09 -4.27 -2.01
CA ASP A 102 18.81 -5.16 -1.12
C ASP A 102 18.26 -5.06 0.31
N SER A 103 18.21 -6.19 1.01
CA SER A 103 17.70 -6.27 2.38
C SER A 103 18.59 -5.52 3.37
N TRP A 104 17.97 -4.79 4.30
CA TRP A 104 18.63 -4.15 5.43
C TRP A 104 18.82 -5.08 6.63
N ILE A 105 18.24 -6.28 6.62
CA ILE A 105 18.32 -7.23 7.76
C ILE A 105 19.74 -7.46 8.26
N PRO A 106 20.77 -7.58 7.38
CA PRO A 106 22.14 -7.76 7.86
C PRO A 106 22.68 -6.58 8.67
N VAL A 107 22.09 -5.40 8.49
CA VAL A 107 22.47 -4.18 9.21
C VAL A 107 21.52 -3.93 10.38
N TYR A 108 20.22 -3.98 10.12
CA TYR A 108 19.15 -3.77 11.10
C TYR A 108 18.18 -4.95 11.09
N PRO A 109 18.31 -5.90 12.01
CA PRO A 109 17.42 -7.08 12.04
C PRO A 109 15.93 -6.74 12.13
N GLY A 110 15.59 -5.58 12.70
CA GLY A 110 14.20 -5.09 12.75
C GLY A 110 13.58 -4.82 11.38
N ALA A 111 14.38 -4.68 10.32
CA ALA A 111 13.89 -4.49 8.97
C ALA A 111 13.10 -5.70 8.43
N ASN A 112 13.30 -6.90 8.99
CA ASN A 112 12.68 -8.13 8.52
C ASN A 112 11.16 -7.99 8.31
N TRP A 113 10.44 -7.53 9.33
CA TRP A 113 8.98 -7.42 9.25
C TRP A 113 8.54 -6.29 8.33
N HIS A 114 9.26 -5.19 8.32
CA HIS A 114 8.97 -4.05 7.46
C HIS A 114 9.22 -4.34 5.97
N GLU A 115 10.25 -5.12 5.67
CA GLU A 115 10.51 -5.57 4.30
C GLU A 115 9.43 -6.55 3.82
N ARG A 116 8.96 -7.44 4.69
CA ARG A 116 7.82 -8.31 4.37
C ARG A 116 6.55 -7.50 4.13
N GLU A 117 6.28 -6.49 4.96
CA GLU A 117 5.17 -5.57 4.76
C GLU A 117 5.27 -4.84 3.41
N ALA A 118 6.43 -4.27 3.10
CA ALA A 118 6.63 -3.57 1.83
C ALA A 118 6.54 -4.51 0.61
N TRP A 119 7.01 -5.73 0.74
CA TRP A 119 6.83 -6.76 -0.27
C TRP A 119 5.36 -7.12 -0.47
N GLU A 120 4.64 -7.37 0.61
CA GLU A 120 3.23 -7.75 0.57
C GLU A 120 2.34 -6.63 0.03
N MET A 121 2.54 -5.41 0.51
CA MET A 121 1.67 -4.27 0.22
C MET A 121 1.98 -3.57 -1.11
N PHE A 122 3.25 -3.52 -1.51
CA PHE A 122 3.69 -2.81 -2.73
C PHE A 122 4.29 -3.73 -3.80
N GLY A 123 4.60 -4.99 -3.47
CA GLY A 123 5.26 -5.92 -4.38
C GLY A 123 6.74 -5.61 -4.59
N ILE A 124 7.41 -5.03 -3.60
CA ILE A 124 8.84 -4.75 -3.64
C ILE A 124 9.61 -5.98 -3.16
N SER A 125 10.48 -6.54 -4.01
CA SER A 125 11.31 -7.68 -3.65
C SER A 125 12.58 -7.25 -2.93
N PHE A 126 12.95 -7.95 -1.84
CA PHE A 126 14.18 -7.66 -1.10
C PHE A 126 15.19 -8.79 -1.29
N ARG A 127 16.26 -8.50 -2.04
CA ARG A 127 17.34 -9.46 -2.25
C ARG A 127 18.09 -9.73 -0.96
N GLY A 128 18.27 -11.02 -0.65
CA GLY A 128 18.91 -11.44 0.59
C GLY A 128 18.00 -11.50 1.81
N HIS A 129 16.71 -11.23 1.66
CA HIS A 129 15.73 -11.49 2.71
C HIS A 129 15.54 -13.00 2.92
N PRO A 130 15.66 -13.51 4.15
CA PRO A 130 15.66 -14.95 4.41
C PRO A 130 14.32 -15.62 4.20
N ASN A 131 13.20 -14.90 4.36
CA ASN A 131 11.86 -15.48 4.34
C ASN A 131 10.79 -14.41 4.04
N GLN A 132 10.55 -14.11 2.74
CA GLN A 132 9.49 -13.21 2.31
C GLN A 132 8.16 -13.95 2.25
N VAL A 133 7.41 -13.91 3.35
CA VAL A 133 6.06 -14.48 3.46
C VAL A 133 5.11 -13.42 4.00
N HIS A 134 3.83 -13.59 3.72
CA HIS A 134 2.78 -12.67 4.20
C HIS A 134 2.82 -12.48 5.72
N ILE A 135 2.47 -11.27 6.18
CA ILE A 135 2.32 -10.90 7.60
C ILE A 135 0.86 -10.58 7.90
N TYR A 136 0.23 -9.77 7.07
CA TYR A 136 -1.11 -9.25 7.28
C TYR A 136 -2.15 -9.98 6.42
N LEU A 137 -1.79 -10.35 5.21
CA LEU A 137 -2.72 -10.91 4.25
C LEU A 137 -2.71 -12.43 4.29
N PRO A 138 -3.83 -13.09 3.98
CA PRO A 138 -3.87 -14.54 3.83
C PRO A 138 -2.90 -15.01 2.74
N SER A 139 -2.36 -16.22 2.88
CA SER A 139 -1.37 -16.78 1.95
C SER A 139 -1.88 -16.92 0.49
N HIS A 140 -3.19 -16.93 0.30
CA HIS A 140 -3.84 -17.00 -1.00
C HIS A 140 -4.28 -15.64 -1.55
N PHE A 141 -3.92 -14.54 -0.87
CA PHE A 141 -4.28 -13.21 -1.33
C PHE A 141 -3.47 -12.84 -2.57
N GLU A 142 -4.15 -12.32 -3.58
CA GLU A 142 -3.54 -11.91 -4.83
C GLU A 142 -3.48 -10.39 -4.95
N GLY A 143 -2.32 -9.87 -5.36
CA GLY A 143 -2.07 -8.46 -5.58
C GLY A 143 -1.46 -7.74 -4.39
N ASN A 144 -1.27 -6.43 -4.54
CA ASN A 144 -0.57 -5.57 -3.59
C ASN A 144 -1.46 -4.37 -3.20
N PRO A 145 -2.14 -4.41 -2.05
CA PRO A 145 -3.24 -3.48 -1.73
C PRO A 145 -2.85 -2.01 -1.59
N LEU A 146 -1.58 -1.69 -1.30
CA LEU A 146 -1.13 -0.30 -1.19
C LEU A 146 -0.62 0.30 -2.51
N ARG A 147 -0.64 -0.47 -3.60
CA ARG A 147 -0.46 0.11 -4.93
C ARG A 147 -1.68 0.94 -5.31
N LYS A 148 -1.44 2.09 -5.92
CA LYS A 148 -2.51 3.03 -6.33
C LYS A 148 -3.43 2.46 -7.42
N ASP A 149 -2.95 1.53 -8.21
CA ASP A 149 -3.72 0.81 -9.23
C ASP A 149 -4.47 -0.40 -8.69
N TYR A 150 -4.30 -0.75 -7.41
CA TYR A 150 -5.04 -1.83 -6.79
C TYR A 150 -6.45 -1.35 -6.37
N PRO A 151 -7.53 -2.02 -6.82
CA PRO A 151 -8.89 -1.67 -6.45
C PRO A 151 -9.20 -2.12 -5.02
N LEU A 152 -9.11 -1.20 -4.05
CA LEU A 152 -9.44 -1.48 -2.64
C LEU A 152 -10.93 -1.73 -2.42
N LEU A 153 -11.77 -1.07 -3.19
CA LEU A 153 -13.21 -1.27 -3.13
C LEU A 153 -13.62 -2.20 -4.26
N ALA A 154 -14.32 -3.27 -3.93
CA ALA A 154 -14.95 -4.15 -4.89
C ALA A 154 -16.11 -3.38 -5.57
N ARG A 155 -15.79 -2.56 -6.59
CA ARG A 155 -16.80 -1.84 -7.39
C ARG A 155 -17.61 -2.76 -8.32
N ARG A 156 -17.24 -4.03 -8.40
CA ARG A 156 -18.00 -5.06 -9.09
C ARG A 156 -18.54 -6.03 -8.06
N VAL A 157 -19.82 -5.90 -7.75
CA VAL A 157 -20.56 -6.97 -7.11
C VAL A 157 -20.48 -8.15 -8.07
N LYS A 158 -19.79 -9.21 -7.68
CA LYS A 158 -19.82 -10.45 -8.45
C LYS A 158 -21.26 -10.92 -8.46
N PRO A 159 -21.86 -11.22 -9.64
CA PRO A 159 -23.15 -11.85 -9.64
C PRO A 159 -23.04 -13.15 -8.86
N TRP A 160 -24.10 -13.46 -8.12
CA TRP A 160 -24.15 -14.70 -7.35
C TRP A 160 -23.62 -15.90 -8.17
N PRO A 161 -22.96 -16.87 -7.49
CA PRO A 161 -23.34 -17.18 -6.11
C PRO A 161 -22.68 -16.26 -5.07
N GLY A 162 -22.99 -14.99 -5.03
CA GLY A 162 -22.37 -14.04 -4.13
C GLY A 162 -23.17 -12.78 -3.89
N ILE A 163 -24.47 -12.85 -4.00
CA ILE A 163 -25.30 -11.77 -3.46
C ILE A 163 -25.13 -11.83 -1.95
N VAL A 164 -24.39 -10.87 -1.40
CA VAL A 164 -24.49 -10.55 0.02
C VAL A 164 -25.92 -10.08 0.21
N ASP A 165 -26.64 -10.75 1.09
CA ASP A 165 -27.91 -10.26 1.59
C ASP A 165 -27.65 -8.87 2.15
N VAL A 166 -28.10 -7.86 1.44
CA VAL A 166 -28.00 -6.49 1.92
C VAL A 166 -29.06 -6.41 3.01
N GLU A 167 -28.61 -6.34 4.26
CA GLU A 167 -29.53 -6.09 5.37
C GLU A 167 -30.40 -4.89 5.01
N LEU A 168 -31.68 -5.08 5.03
CA LEU A 168 -32.65 -4.01 4.79
C LEU A 168 -32.41 -2.89 5.80
N MET A 169 -32.34 -1.67 5.32
CA MET A 169 -32.18 -0.49 6.18
C MET A 169 -33.30 -0.50 7.23
N PRO A 170 -33.00 -0.19 8.50
CA PRO A 170 -34.03 -0.11 9.54
C PRO A 170 -35.13 0.89 9.12
N GLY A 171 -36.31 0.39 8.83
CA GLY A 171 -37.47 1.20 8.38
C GLY A 171 -37.94 0.95 6.96
N GLY A 172 -37.33 0.02 6.22
CA GLY A 172 -37.87 -0.48 4.96
C GLY A 172 -39.12 -1.35 5.24
N ASP A 173 -40.26 -0.92 4.76
CA ASP A 173 -41.53 -1.58 4.91
C ASP A 173 -41.53 -2.91 4.12
N ASP A 174 -41.77 -4.03 4.80
CA ASP A 174 -41.93 -5.36 4.20
C ASP A 174 -43.29 -5.48 3.49
N GLY A 175 -43.71 -4.44 2.79
CA GLY A 175 -44.93 -4.41 2.03
C GLY A 175 -44.74 -5.01 0.63
N ASP A 176 -45.52 -6.08 0.40
CA ASP A 176 -45.88 -6.64 -0.90
C ASP A 176 -44.90 -7.59 -1.62
N ALA A 177 -44.84 -8.81 -1.12
CA ALA A 177 -44.52 -9.96 -1.94
C ALA A 177 -45.32 -11.21 -1.53
N ASP A 178 -46.64 -11.09 -1.44
CA ASP A 178 -47.55 -12.25 -1.41
C ASP A 178 -48.86 -11.84 -2.04
N ASP A 179 -48.97 -11.98 -3.37
CA ASP A 179 -50.24 -12.24 -4.05
C ASP A 179 -50.02 -12.34 -5.58
N GLU A 180 -49.47 -13.43 -6.05
CA GLU A 180 -49.75 -13.92 -7.41
C GLU A 180 -49.34 -15.39 -7.60
N ALA A 181 -49.94 -16.29 -6.87
CA ALA A 181 -49.93 -17.70 -7.22
C ALA A 181 -51.16 -18.43 -6.71
N ALA A 182 -52.35 -17.93 -7.12
CA ALA A 182 -53.59 -18.76 -7.07
C ALA A 182 -54.57 -18.26 -8.12
N GLY A 183 -54.61 -18.92 -9.26
CA GLY A 183 -55.66 -18.65 -10.26
C GLY A 183 -55.41 -19.24 -11.63
N SER A 184 -55.84 -20.50 -11.80
CA SER A 184 -56.20 -21.19 -13.04
C SER A 184 -55.21 -22.15 -13.63
#